data_0cab6ca2ca5bd1c7976c21f748da33ab
#
_entry.id   0cab6ca2ca5bd1c7976c21f748da33ab
#
_cell.length_a   1.000
_cell.length_b   1.000
_cell.length_c   1.000
_cell.angle_alpha   90.00
_cell.angle_beta   90.00
_cell.angle_gamma   90.00
#
_symmetry.space_group_name_H-M   'P 1'
#
loop_
_entity.id
_entity.type
_entity.pdbx_description
1 polymer ?
#
loop_
_entity_poly.entity_id
_entity_poly.type
_entity_poly.pdbx_seq_one_letter_code
_entity_poly.pdbx_strand_id
1 'polypeptide(L)'
;RAGRDRPLYWLLLVSGYRTYRFLPLFWRDFHPRHDAEAPPAARRRLAALARHRYGAAFDPATGIVRFARPQRLRDHLAGIPAARLADPHVAFFAGRNPGHAEGDELACLTELDEHNLTRAGRRILRALSSRPGAAP
;
A
#
# COMPACT_ATOMS: atom_id res chain seq x y z
N ARG A 1 15.33 8.21 -11.63
CA ARG A 1 16.23 7.33 -10.86
C ARG A 1 17.71 7.59 -11.16
N ALA A 2 18.08 8.85 -11.18
CA ALA A 2 19.45 9.20 -11.51
C ALA A 2 20.45 8.44 -10.61
N GLY A 3 21.43 7.80 -11.22
CA GLY A 3 22.47 7.08 -10.51
C GLY A 3 22.11 5.73 -9.96
N ARG A 4 20.89 5.24 -10.21
CA ARG A 4 20.47 3.92 -9.71
C ARG A 4 20.44 2.89 -10.83
N ASP A 5 21.06 1.76 -10.59
CA ASP A 5 21.04 0.63 -11.52
C ASP A 5 19.83 -0.26 -11.27
N ARG A 6 19.29 -0.25 -10.07
CA ARG A 6 18.17 -1.12 -9.66
C ARG A 6 17.02 -0.31 -9.11
N PRO A 7 15.79 -0.68 -9.47
CA PRO A 7 14.62 -0.05 -8.86
C PRO A 7 14.51 -0.44 -7.39
N LEU A 8 13.96 0.48 -6.60
CA LEU A 8 13.60 0.22 -5.21
C LEU A 8 12.09 0.11 -5.12
N TYR A 9 11.63 -0.82 -4.31
CA TYR A 9 10.21 -1.06 -4.09
C TYR A 9 9.89 -0.98 -2.61
N TRP A 10 8.69 -0.53 -2.34
CA TRP A 10 8.15 -0.52 -1.00
C TRP A 10 7.02 -1.54 -0.92
N LEU A 11 7.25 -2.58 -0.12
CA LEU A 11 6.22 -3.55 0.23
C LEU A 11 5.61 -3.11 1.55
N LEU A 12 4.32 -2.82 1.55
CA LEU A 12 3.64 -2.37 2.76
C LEU A 12 2.40 -3.22 3.00
N LEU A 13 2.11 -3.44 4.29
CA LEU A 13 0.90 -4.13 4.71
C LEU A 13 -0.11 -3.10 5.18
N VAL A 14 -1.35 -3.26 4.74
CA VAL A 14 -2.40 -2.27 4.98
C VAL A 14 -3.63 -2.95 5.57
N SER A 15 -4.01 -2.56 6.78
CA SER A 15 -5.23 -3.03 7.44
C SER A 15 -6.29 -1.93 7.57
N GLY A 16 -5.98 -0.69 7.19
CA GLY A 16 -6.90 0.43 7.29
C GLY A 16 -7.07 1.17 5.98
N TYR A 17 -8.29 1.60 5.67
CA TYR A 17 -8.57 2.30 4.42
C TYR A 17 -7.85 3.65 4.32
N ARG A 18 -7.60 4.30 5.45
CA ARG A 18 -6.88 5.59 5.44
C ARG A 18 -5.46 5.44 4.93
N THR A 19 -4.78 4.38 5.37
CA THR A 19 -3.43 4.09 4.89
C THR A 19 -3.45 3.71 3.42
N TYR A 20 -4.42 2.89 3.01
CA TYR A 20 -4.53 2.51 1.60
C TYR A 20 -4.71 3.74 0.70
N ARG A 21 -5.49 4.73 1.13
CA ARG A 21 -5.73 5.95 0.35
C ARG A 21 -4.47 6.76 0.08
N PHE A 22 -3.42 6.61 0.90
CA PHE A 22 -2.15 7.29 0.63
C PHE A 22 -1.51 6.80 -0.67
N LEU A 23 -1.76 5.55 -1.07
CA LEU A 23 -1.20 5.03 -2.31
C LEU A 23 -1.66 5.84 -3.52
N PRO A 24 -2.97 5.95 -3.82
CA PRO A 24 -3.39 6.76 -4.97
C PRO A 24 -3.14 8.26 -4.78
N LEU A 25 -3.05 8.74 -3.55
CA LEU A 25 -2.81 10.16 -3.29
C LEU A 25 -1.38 10.56 -3.65
N PHE A 26 -0.39 9.73 -3.31
CA PHE A 26 1.02 10.07 -3.44
C PHE A 26 1.76 9.35 -4.56
N TRP A 27 1.20 8.24 -5.08
CA TRP A 27 1.87 7.41 -6.07
C TRP A 27 1.01 7.26 -7.33
N ARG A 28 1.64 7.34 -8.50
CA ARG A 28 0.95 7.15 -9.77
C ARG A 28 0.63 5.70 -10.01
N ASP A 29 1.59 4.82 -9.71
CA ASP A 29 1.47 3.39 -9.91
C ASP A 29 1.70 2.67 -8.60
N PHE A 30 0.79 1.76 -8.28
CA PHE A 30 0.84 0.96 -7.07
C PHE A 30 -0.03 -0.27 -7.29
N HIS A 31 0.16 -1.31 -6.47
CA HIS A 31 -0.58 -2.56 -6.62
C HIS A 31 -0.99 -3.11 -5.25
N PRO A 32 -2.17 -3.72 -5.11
CA PRO A 32 -3.25 -3.78 -6.11
C PRO A 32 -4.07 -2.49 -6.16
N ARG A 33 -4.81 -2.31 -7.25
CA ARG A 33 -5.65 -1.13 -7.44
C ARG A 33 -6.92 -1.49 -8.19
N HIS A 34 -7.96 -0.63 -8.08
CA HIS A 34 -9.27 -0.93 -8.66
C HIS A 34 -9.32 -0.72 -10.18
N ASP A 35 -8.50 0.18 -10.70
CA ASP A 35 -8.63 0.70 -12.07
C ASP A 35 -7.62 0.09 -13.05
N ALA A 36 -6.81 -0.86 -12.59
CA ALA A 36 -5.86 -1.54 -13.46
C ALA A 36 -5.43 -2.87 -12.84
N GLU A 37 -5.28 -3.89 -13.66
CA GLU A 37 -4.65 -5.12 -13.22
C GLU A 37 -3.14 -4.91 -13.11
N ALA A 38 -2.55 -5.52 -12.09
CA ALA A 38 -1.11 -5.50 -11.97
C ALA A 38 -0.48 -6.26 -13.16
N PRO A 39 0.54 -5.69 -13.80
CA PRO A 39 1.30 -6.45 -14.80
C PRO A 39 1.84 -7.74 -14.18
N PRO A 40 1.97 -8.83 -14.97
CA PRO A 40 2.46 -10.10 -14.42
C PRO A 40 3.78 -9.97 -13.65
N ALA A 41 4.69 -9.13 -14.11
CA ALA A 41 5.96 -8.90 -13.42
C ALA A 41 5.75 -8.26 -12.04
N ALA A 42 4.84 -7.30 -11.94
CA ALA A 42 4.52 -6.66 -10.66
C ALA A 42 3.87 -7.64 -9.69
N ARG A 43 2.95 -8.47 -10.18
CA ARG A 43 2.32 -9.50 -9.35
C ARG A 43 3.34 -10.50 -8.82
N ARG A 44 4.24 -10.96 -9.68
CA ARG A 44 5.29 -11.91 -9.26
C ARG A 44 6.22 -11.28 -8.23
N ARG A 45 6.57 -10.00 -8.42
CA ARG A 45 7.44 -9.29 -7.48
C ARG A 45 6.79 -9.14 -6.12
N LEU A 46 5.53 -8.72 -6.11
CA LEU A 46 4.79 -8.59 -4.86
C LEU A 46 4.70 -9.93 -4.13
N ALA A 47 4.34 -10.99 -4.84
CA ALA A 47 4.21 -12.32 -4.24
C ALA A 47 5.57 -12.82 -3.71
N ALA A 48 6.65 -12.62 -4.47
CA ALA A 48 7.97 -13.05 -4.05
C ALA A 48 8.44 -12.33 -2.79
N LEU A 49 8.24 -11.00 -2.75
CA LEU A 49 8.63 -10.19 -1.59
C LEU A 49 7.79 -10.55 -0.36
N ALA A 50 6.47 -10.71 -0.54
CA ALA A 50 5.58 -11.03 0.56
C ALA A 50 5.86 -12.43 1.11
N ARG A 51 6.12 -13.42 0.24
CA ARG A 51 6.50 -14.75 0.69
C ARG A 51 7.81 -14.75 1.44
N HIS A 52 8.79 -14.03 0.91
CA HIS A 52 10.09 -13.95 1.58
C HIS A 52 9.97 -13.33 2.96
N ARG A 53 9.16 -12.28 3.08
CA ARG A 53 9.03 -11.53 4.33
C ARG A 53 8.08 -12.19 5.33
N TYR A 54 6.98 -12.76 4.85
CA TYR A 54 5.88 -13.21 5.72
C TYR A 54 5.61 -14.71 5.66
N GLY A 55 6.24 -15.41 4.72
CA GLY A 55 6.13 -16.86 4.63
C GLY A 55 4.70 -17.36 4.50
N ALA A 56 4.34 -18.33 5.32
CA ALA A 56 3.02 -18.97 5.27
C ALA A 56 1.87 -18.04 5.65
N ALA A 57 2.15 -16.92 6.29
CA ALA A 57 1.12 -15.93 6.63
C ALA A 57 0.56 -15.22 5.39
N PHE A 58 1.31 -15.23 4.29
CA PHE A 58 0.89 -14.60 3.04
C PHE A 58 0.13 -15.60 2.16
N ASP A 59 -1.06 -15.20 1.72
CA ASP A 59 -1.86 -15.95 0.75
C ASP A 59 -1.70 -15.31 -0.63
N PRO A 60 -1.00 -15.95 -1.56
CA PRO A 60 -0.80 -15.37 -2.90
C PRO A 60 -2.09 -15.27 -3.73
N ALA A 61 -3.12 -16.07 -3.39
CA ALA A 61 -4.38 -16.02 -4.13
C ALA A 61 -5.16 -14.74 -3.83
N THR A 62 -5.07 -14.24 -2.60
CA THR A 62 -5.82 -13.05 -2.18
C THR A 62 -4.94 -11.82 -1.97
N GLY A 63 -3.64 -12.01 -1.77
CA GLY A 63 -2.74 -10.93 -1.39
C GLY A 63 -2.82 -10.55 0.08
N ILE A 64 -3.50 -11.36 0.88
CA ILE A 64 -3.72 -11.08 2.30
C ILE A 64 -2.64 -11.74 3.15
N VAL A 65 -2.16 -11.00 4.14
CA VAL A 65 -1.28 -11.52 5.18
C VAL A 65 -2.10 -11.62 6.46
N ARG A 66 -2.14 -12.83 7.01
CA ARG A 66 -2.92 -13.10 8.23
C ARG A 66 -1.99 -13.67 9.28
N PHE A 67 -1.76 -12.89 10.32
CA PHE A 67 -0.89 -13.30 11.40
C PHE A 67 -1.66 -14.11 12.44
N ALA A 68 -0.95 -15.01 13.15
CA ALA A 68 -1.55 -15.78 14.23
C ALA A 68 -2.07 -14.88 15.36
N ARG A 69 -1.42 -13.74 15.57
CA ARG A 69 -1.84 -12.72 16.54
C ARG A 69 -1.98 -11.39 15.81
N PRO A 70 -3.11 -11.17 15.14
CA PRO A 70 -3.29 -9.94 14.38
C PRO A 70 -3.39 -8.72 15.28
N GLN A 71 -2.86 -7.59 14.80
CA GLN A 71 -3.02 -6.31 15.46
C GLN A 71 -4.29 -5.66 14.94
N ARG A 72 -5.30 -5.60 15.80
CA ARG A 72 -6.56 -4.96 15.44
C ARG A 72 -6.47 -3.47 15.65
N LEU A 73 -7.05 -2.71 14.73
CA LEU A 73 -7.30 -1.30 14.96
C LEU A 73 -8.41 -1.15 15.98
N ARG A 74 -8.42 -0.02 16.67
CA ARG A 74 -9.55 0.32 17.56
C ARG A 74 -10.83 0.37 16.72
N ASP A 75 -11.96 0.02 17.32
CA ASP A 75 -13.23 -0.09 16.61
C ASP A 75 -13.53 1.14 15.74
N HIS A 76 -13.33 2.35 16.27
CA HIS A 76 -13.59 3.58 15.53
C HIS A 76 -12.60 3.83 14.39
N LEU A 77 -11.45 3.15 14.37
CA LEU A 77 -10.47 3.23 13.30
C LEU A 77 -10.61 2.09 12.30
N ALA A 78 -11.17 0.95 12.74
CA ALA A 78 -11.33 -0.22 11.88
C ALA A 78 -12.53 -0.08 10.95
N GLY A 79 -13.60 0.54 11.41
CA GLY A 79 -14.81 0.72 10.61
C GLY A 79 -14.63 1.71 9.47
N ILE A 80 -15.32 1.45 8.36
CA ILE A 80 -15.31 2.34 7.20
C ILE A 80 -16.65 3.08 7.17
N PRO A 81 -16.65 4.42 7.32
CA PRO A 81 -17.90 5.17 7.19
C PRO A 81 -18.54 4.97 5.82
N ALA A 82 -19.86 4.85 5.77
CA ALA A 82 -20.58 4.61 4.52
C ALA A 82 -20.24 5.66 3.45
N ALA A 83 -20.08 6.91 3.83
CA ALA A 83 -19.73 7.98 2.90
C ALA A 83 -18.37 7.75 2.21
N ARG A 84 -17.45 7.07 2.88
CA ARG A 84 -16.12 6.78 2.31
C ARG A 84 -16.17 5.68 1.25
N LEU A 85 -17.16 4.81 1.31
CA LEU A 85 -17.32 3.73 0.32
C LEU A 85 -17.69 4.26 -1.07
N ALA A 86 -18.06 5.51 -1.19
CA ALA A 86 -18.23 6.17 -2.48
C ALA A 86 -16.90 6.40 -3.19
N ASP A 87 -15.80 6.44 -2.46
CA ASP A 87 -14.45 6.52 -3.04
C ASP A 87 -14.10 5.13 -3.60
N PRO A 88 -13.82 5.01 -4.92
CA PRO A 88 -13.54 3.71 -5.53
C PRO A 88 -12.30 3.03 -4.95
N HIS A 89 -11.33 3.78 -4.47
CA HIS A 89 -10.15 3.18 -3.82
C HIS A 89 -10.52 2.55 -2.48
N VAL A 90 -11.37 3.20 -1.71
CA VAL A 90 -11.84 2.68 -0.42
C VAL A 90 -12.70 1.44 -0.62
N ALA A 91 -13.63 1.49 -1.59
CA ALA A 91 -14.48 0.35 -1.91
C ALA A 91 -13.64 -0.85 -2.35
N PHE A 92 -12.62 -0.62 -3.17
CA PHE A 92 -11.71 -1.66 -3.61
C PHE A 92 -10.97 -2.29 -2.42
N PHE A 93 -10.42 -1.47 -1.53
CA PHE A 93 -9.73 -1.96 -0.34
C PHE A 93 -10.65 -2.82 0.53
N ALA A 94 -11.87 -2.35 0.78
CA ALA A 94 -12.83 -3.08 1.59
C ALA A 94 -13.16 -4.45 0.99
N GLY A 95 -13.31 -4.51 -0.34
CA GLY A 95 -13.60 -5.74 -1.05
C GLY A 95 -12.42 -6.71 -1.08
N ARG A 96 -11.21 -6.20 -1.24
CA ARG A 96 -10.00 -7.04 -1.29
C ARG A 96 -9.55 -7.50 0.09
N ASN A 97 -9.85 -6.74 1.13
CA ASN A 97 -9.48 -7.08 2.49
C ASN A 97 -10.70 -7.07 3.42
N PRO A 98 -11.63 -8.02 3.22
CA PRO A 98 -12.85 -8.05 4.04
C PRO A 98 -12.57 -8.30 5.52
N GLY A 99 -11.45 -8.91 5.87
CA GLY A 99 -11.04 -9.14 7.25
C GLY A 99 -10.24 -8.01 7.88
N HIS A 100 -10.25 -6.81 7.29
CA HIS A 100 -9.43 -5.71 7.78
C HIS A 100 -9.73 -5.33 9.24
N ALA A 101 -11.00 -5.42 9.65
CA ALA A 101 -11.40 -5.10 11.02
C ALA A 101 -10.85 -6.11 12.04
N GLU A 102 -10.57 -7.32 11.61
CA GLU A 102 -9.98 -8.38 12.44
C GLU A 102 -8.45 -8.37 12.38
N GLY A 103 -7.86 -7.43 11.67
CA GLY A 103 -6.41 -7.29 11.61
C GLY A 103 -5.75 -7.93 10.40
N ASP A 104 -6.53 -8.46 9.45
CA ASP A 104 -5.97 -8.93 8.19
C ASP A 104 -5.35 -7.75 7.45
N GLU A 105 -4.24 -7.99 6.77
CA GLU A 105 -3.50 -6.94 6.09
C GLU A 105 -3.35 -7.26 4.61
N LEU A 106 -3.59 -6.26 3.76
CA LEU A 106 -3.41 -6.39 2.32
C LEU A 106 -1.98 -6.02 1.97
N ALA A 107 -1.28 -6.92 1.29
CA ALA A 107 0.07 -6.65 0.80
C ALA A 107 -0.01 -5.73 -0.41
N CYS A 108 0.69 -4.60 -0.35
CA CYS A 108 0.72 -3.59 -1.40
C CYS A 108 2.16 -3.30 -1.80
N LEU A 109 2.33 -2.90 -3.05
CA LEU A 109 3.65 -2.64 -3.62
C LEU A 109 3.62 -1.35 -4.43
N THR A 110 4.64 -0.53 -4.26
CA THR A 110 4.87 0.63 -5.14
C THR A 110 6.36 0.80 -5.37
N GLU A 111 6.72 1.37 -6.51
CA GLU A 111 8.12 1.68 -6.80
C GLU A 111 8.50 3.02 -6.18
N LEU A 112 9.63 3.06 -5.47
CA LEU A 112 10.17 4.27 -4.87
C LEU A 112 11.02 5.01 -5.90
N ASP A 113 10.34 5.80 -6.73
CA ASP A 113 10.96 6.58 -7.81
C ASP A 113 10.22 7.91 -7.90
N GLU A 114 10.97 9.00 -8.07
CA GLU A 114 10.36 10.33 -8.17
C GLU A 114 9.37 10.43 -9.34
N HIS A 115 9.62 9.71 -10.43
CA HIS A 115 8.71 9.66 -11.57
C HIS A 115 7.37 9.01 -11.24
N ASN A 116 7.35 8.19 -10.18
CA ASN A 116 6.14 7.52 -9.72
C ASN A 116 5.34 8.36 -8.73
N LEU A 117 5.81 9.54 -8.36
CA LEU A 117 5.09 10.41 -7.46
C LEU A 117 4.03 11.22 -8.20
N THR A 118 2.86 11.36 -7.56
CA THR A 118 1.84 12.32 -8.01
C THR A 118 2.32 13.73 -7.71
N ARG A 119 1.56 14.73 -8.17
CA ARG A 119 1.83 16.12 -7.82
C ARG A 119 1.83 16.31 -6.29
N ALA A 120 0.86 15.71 -5.60
CA ALA A 120 0.79 15.77 -4.13
C ALA A 120 2.00 15.10 -3.49
N GLY A 121 2.42 13.94 -4.00
CA GLY A 121 3.60 13.24 -3.52
C GLY A 121 4.87 14.06 -3.68
N ARG A 122 5.03 14.73 -4.82
CA ARG A 122 6.17 15.61 -5.06
C ARG A 122 6.18 16.81 -4.14
N ARG A 123 5.00 17.34 -3.85
CA ARG A 123 4.86 18.46 -2.92
C ARG A 123 5.32 18.08 -1.51
N ILE A 124 4.91 16.91 -1.04
CA ILE A 124 5.33 16.40 0.27
C ILE A 124 6.83 16.18 0.30
N LEU A 125 7.39 15.57 -0.73
CA LEU A 125 8.83 15.33 -0.81
C LEU A 125 9.62 16.66 -0.75
N ARG A 126 9.19 17.66 -1.50
CA ARG A 126 9.84 18.97 -1.46
C ARG A 126 9.75 19.63 -0.09
N ALA A 127 8.59 19.54 0.55
CA ALA A 127 8.39 20.11 1.88
C ALA A 127 9.32 19.47 2.91
N LEU A 128 9.46 18.12 2.86
CA LEU A 128 10.36 17.41 3.74
C LEU A 128 11.83 17.74 3.46
N SER A 129 12.20 17.88 2.20
CA SER A 129 13.57 18.18 1.80
C SER A 129 14.00 19.58 2.18
N SER A 130 13.06 20.54 2.29
CA SER A 130 13.36 21.93 2.61
C SER A 130 13.23 22.26 4.09
N ARG A 131 12.84 21.30 4.94
CA ARG A 131 12.71 21.55 6.38
C ARG A 131 14.07 21.77 7.03
N PRO A 132 14.23 22.81 7.87
CA PRO A 132 15.43 22.97 8.66
C PRO A 132 15.68 21.73 9.52
N GLY A 133 16.91 21.25 9.53
CA GLY A 133 17.27 20.06 10.29
C GLY A 133 16.89 18.74 9.65
N ALA A 134 16.27 18.73 8.48
CA ALA A 134 15.95 17.53 7.74
C ALA A 134 17.15 16.98 6.95
N ALA A 135 18.24 17.69 6.92
CA ALA A 135 19.45 17.26 6.23
C ALA A 135 20.01 16.01 6.87
N PRO A 136 20.70 15.15 6.10
CA PRO A 136 21.28 13.92 6.60
C PRO A 136 22.35 14.15 7.64
#